data_f9ac54ca0e8fb77168262cc4f9eeba38
#
_entry.id   f9ac54ca0e8fb77168262cc4f9eeba38
#
_cell.length_a   1.000
_cell.length_b   1.000
_cell.length_c   1.000
_cell.angle_alpha   90.00
_cell.angle_beta   90.00
_cell.angle_gamma   90.00
#
_symmetry.space_group_name_H-M   'P 1'
#
loop_
_entity.id
_entity.type
_entity.pdbx_description
1 polymer ?
#
loop_
_entity_poly.entity_id
_entity_poly.type
_entity_poly.pdbx_seq_one_letter_code
_entity_poly.pdbx_strand_id
1 'polypeptide(L)'
;MPTTRVLLPALFLFLCIASRAAQPTAPPVIALWEHGAPGFETRRNEPEQHQDWWYKNIHNPSLTVFLPAEGKANGTAVIVAAGGGHRELVFNPEGVEPAQYLASLGITAFALKYRLFREPGSKYTLDNTAEDIRRAMRTVRARAAEWHIDPRRIGVMGWSAGGEVAALVAYSPGGGDSKAQDPVERASARPDFQILIYPGPLGIPARVPRDAPPLFLLGAADDEYVAPVLFDLSRKYHEAGASIETHIYAQGKHGFNMGQRSKYVSIQRWPHRLTEWLEDRELTRAH
;
A
#
# COMPACT_ATOMS: atom_id res chain seq x y z
N MET A 1 43.85 -76.65 4.76
CA MET A 1 43.12 -75.85 5.75
C MET A 1 42.71 -74.58 5.03
N PRO A 2 41.37 -74.31 4.79
CA PRO A 2 40.94 -73.09 4.11
C PRO A 2 40.66 -71.99 5.15
N THR A 3 41.24 -70.83 4.92
CA THR A 3 41.08 -69.61 5.69
C THR A 3 39.74 -68.89 5.32
N THR A 4 38.78 -68.87 6.20
CA THR A 4 37.51 -68.18 6.03
C THR A 4 37.72 -66.66 6.27
N ARG A 5 37.49 -65.81 5.23
CA ARG A 5 37.47 -64.35 5.35
C ARG A 5 36.03 -63.94 5.79
N VAL A 6 35.94 -63.33 6.94
CA VAL A 6 34.71 -62.69 7.45
C VAL A 6 34.63 -61.28 6.86
N LEU A 7 33.63 -60.99 6.01
CA LEU A 7 33.29 -59.64 5.55
C LEU A 7 32.36 -58.99 6.58
N LEU A 8 32.83 -57.91 7.20
CA LEU A 8 31.95 -57.05 8.02
C LEU A 8 31.17 -56.08 7.07
N PRO A 9 29.87 -55.94 7.20
CA PRO A 9 29.13 -54.92 6.46
C PRO A 9 29.34 -53.53 7.10
N ALA A 10 29.80 -52.56 6.27
CA ALA A 10 29.88 -51.15 6.64
C ALA A 10 28.43 -50.56 6.70
N LEU A 11 28.00 -50.19 7.88
CA LEU A 11 26.72 -49.52 8.12
C LEU A 11 26.89 -48.02 7.79
N PHE A 12 26.40 -47.56 6.61
CA PHE A 12 26.35 -46.16 6.26
C PHE A 12 25.15 -45.51 7.00
N LEU A 13 25.46 -44.73 8.01
CA LEU A 13 24.47 -43.91 8.72
C LEU A 13 24.19 -42.66 7.86
N PHE A 14 23.05 -42.63 7.13
CA PHE A 14 22.58 -41.43 6.46
C PHE A 14 22.02 -40.45 7.52
N LEU A 15 22.79 -39.38 7.81
CA LEU A 15 22.35 -38.27 8.63
C LEU A 15 21.41 -37.42 7.77
N CYS A 16 20.09 -37.61 7.91
CA CYS A 16 19.09 -36.70 7.35
C CYS A 16 19.16 -35.39 8.13
N ILE A 17 19.83 -34.37 7.60
CA ILE A 17 19.75 -33.00 8.07
C ILE A 17 18.37 -32.48 7.61
N ALA A 18 17.38 -32.56 8.50
CA ALA A 18 16.11 -31.90 8.29
C ALA A 18 16.35 -30.38 8.32
N SER A 19 16.36 -29.78 7.14
CA SER A 19 16.34 -28.32 6.99
C SER A 19 15.03 -27.81 7.60
N ARG A 20 15.11 -27.24 8.80
CA ARG A 20 13.98 -26.61 9.47
C ARG A 20 13.67 -25.34 8.69
N ALA A 21 12.64 -25.36 7.86
CA ALA A 21 12.15 -24.15 7.19
C ALA A 21 11.87 -23.11 8.29
N ALA A 22 12.54 -21.96 8.22
CA ALA A 22 12.28 -20.85 9.13
C ALA A 22 10.81 -20.47 9.01
N GLN A 23 10.12 -20.41 10.16
CA GLN A 23 8.74 -19.91 10.15
C GLN A 23 8.77 -18.47 9.65
N PRO A 24 7.83 -18.06 8.77
CA PRO A 24 7.79 -16.70 8.31
C PRO A 24 7.61 -15.77 9.51
N THR A 25 8.60 -14.91 9.75
CA THR A 25 8.51 -13.86 10.76
C THR A 25 7.41 -12.88 10.34
N ALA A 26 6.63 -12.39 11.31
CA ALA A 26 5.62 -11.37 11.03
C ALA A 26 6.29 -10.14 10.35
N PRO A 27 5.61 -9.51 9.37
CA PRO A 27 6.15 -8.33 8.70
C PRO A 27 6.51 -7.23 9.71
N PRO A 28 7.65 -6.52 9.53
CA PRO A 28 8.04 -5.42 10.41
C PRO A 28 6.99 -4.31 10.41
N VAL A 29 6.76 -3.69 11.58
CA VAL A 29 5.87 -2.54 11.74
C VAL A 29 6.68 -1.34 12.19
N ILE A 30 6.48 -0.20 11.53
CA ILE A 30 7.18 1.06 11.77
C ILE A 30 6.17 2.12 12.17
N ALA A 31 6.27 2.66 13.38
CA ALA A 31 5.48 3.81 13.79
C ALA A 31 5.89 5.05 12.97
N LEU A 32 4.93 5.87 12.56
CA LEU A 32 5.21 7.10 11.81
C LEU A 32 5.88 8.17 12.67
N TRP A 33 5.58 8.19 13.98
CA TRP A 33 6.21 9.06 14.96
C TRP A 33 6.68 8.25 16.17
N GLU A 34 7.92 8.44 16.53
CA GLU A 34 8.55 7.72 17.64
C GLU A 34 7.83 7.96 18.98
N HIS A 35 7.37 9.19 19.19
CA HIS A 35 6.74 9.62 20.44
C HIS A 35 5.20 9.70 20.37
N GLY A 36 4.58 9.22 19.28
CA GLY A 36 3.16 9.30 19.01
C GLY A 36 2.80 10.45 18.06
N ALA A 37 1.59 10.40 17.51
CA ALA A 37 1.13 11.38 16.52
C ALA A 37 1.02 12.79 17.12
N PRO A 38 1.44 13.86 16.40
CA PRO A 38 1.45 15.23 16.92
C PRO A 38 0.10 15.67 17.49
N GLY A 39 0.12 16.22 18.71
CA GLY A 39 -1.05 16.63 19.47
C GLY A 39 -1.85 15.50 20.11
N PHE A 40 -1.42 14.25 19.94
CA PHE A 40 -2.07 13.05 20.47
C PHE A 40 -1.06 12.04 21.04
N GLU A 41 0.10 12.49 21.43
CA GLU A 41 1.24 11.67 21.88
C GLU A 41 0.88 10.76 23.06
N THR A 42 0.00 11.26 23.95
CA THR A 42 -0.47 10.50 25.12
C THR A 42 -1.30 9.29 24.77
N ARG A 43 -1.88 9.25 23.56
CA ARG A 43 -2.75 8.17 23.08
C ARG A 43 -2.00 7.03 22.39
N ARG A 44 -0.70 7.16 22.14
CA ARG A 44 0.08 6.20 21.34
C ARG A 44 0.04 4.76 21.85
N ASN A 45 -0.21 4.57 23.15
CA ASN A 45 -0.27 3.25 23.78
C ASN A 45 -1.71 2.75 24.01
N GLU A 46 -2.72 3.49 23.57
CA GLU A 46 -4.10 3.01 23.61
C GLU A 46 -4.23 1.83 22.64
N PRO A 47 -4.86 0.71 23.07
CA PRO A 47 -4.90 -0.50 22.25
C PRO A 47 -5.78 -0.31 21.01
N GLU A 48 -5.29 -0.77 19.86
CA GLU A 48 -6.12 -0.92 18.68
C GLU A 48 -7.17 -1.99 18.89
N GLN A 49 -8.32 -1.85 18.23
CA GLN A 49 -9.35 -2.88 18.13
C GLN A 49 -9.27 -3.51 16.75
N HIS A 50 -9.33 -4.84 16.66
CA HIS A 50 -9.27 -5.51 15.37
C HIS A 50 -10.01 -6.85 15.38
N GLN A 51 -10.39 -7.28 14.19
CA GLN A 51 -10.73 -8.66 13.86
C GLN A 51 -9.91 -9.07 12.61
N ASP A 52 -10.18 -10.25 12.08
CA ASP A 52 -9.39 -10.83 10.99
C ASP A 52 -9.24 -9.91 9.77
N TRP A 53 -10.19 -9.04 9.50
CA TRP A 53 -10.22 -8.23 8.29
C TRP A 53 -10.19 -6.70 8.52
N TRP A 54 -10.42 -6.19 9.78
CA TRP A 54 -10.47 -4.75 10.05
C TRP A 54 -9.69 -4.34 11.30
N TYR A 55 -9.32 -3.03 11.34
CA TYR A 55 -8.73 -2.34 12.48
C TYR A 55 -9.49 -1.05 12.77
N LYS A 56 -9.59 -0.69 14.05
CA LYS A 56 -10.15 0.56 14.60
C LYS A 56 -9.29 1.07 15.75
N ASN A 57 -9.65 2.23 16.29
CA ASN A 57 -8.98 2.83 17.45
C ASN A 57 -7.49 3.02 17.17
N ILE A 58 -7.15 3.58 16.00
CA ILE A 58 -5.78 3.77 15.56
C ILE A 58 -5.28 5.10 16.10
N HIS A 59 -4.39 5.04 17.09
CA HIS A 59 -3.81 6.22 17.75
C HIS A 59 -2.31 6.35 17.51
N ASN A 60 -1.68 5.29 17.05
CA ASN A 60 -0.27 5.27 16.64
C ASN A 60 -0.13 4.85 15.18
N PRO A 61 -0.31 5.78 14.23
CA PRO A 61 -0.21 5.49 12.81
C PRO A 61 1.09 4.80 12.46
N SER A 62 1.02 3.78 11.59
CA SER A 62 2.16 2.90 11.31
C SER A 62 2.16 2.32 9.90
N LEU A 63 3.32 1.83 9.49
CA LEU A 63 3.54 1.11 8.24
C LEU A 63 3.90 -0.34 8.54
N THR A 64 3.15 -1.29 8.00
CA THR A 64 3.54 -2.71 7.94
C THR A 64 4.29 -2.94 6.64
N VAL A 65 5.52 -3.46 6.73
CA VAL A 65 6.44 -3.54 5.58
C VAL A 65 6.37 -4.91 4.93
N PHE A 66 6.15 -4.94 3.62
CA PHE A 66 6.16 -6.14 2.79
C PHE A 66 7.29 -6.04 1.78
N LEU A 67 8.33 -6.85 1.99
CA LEU A 67 9.50 -6.88 1.11
C LEU A 67 9.31 -7.92 0.01
N PRO A 68 9.80 -7.66 -1.20
CA PRO A 68 9.96 -8.69 -2.22
C PRO A 68 10.84 -9.84 -1.73
N ALA A 69 10.75 -10.99 -2.38
CA ALA A 69 11.68 -12.09 -2.15
C ALA A 69 13.12 -11.60 -2.35
N GLU A 70 14.07 -12.24 -1.66
CA GLU A 70 15.49 -11.88 -1.73
C GLU A 70 15.98 -11.79 -3.19
N GLY A 71 16.66 -10.70 -3.51
CA GLY A 71 17.19 -10.42 -4.86
C GLY A 71 16.11 -10.06 -5.91
N LYS A 72 14.85 -9.86 -5.53
CA LYS A 72 13.75 -9.50 -6.45
C LYS A 72 13.30 -8.04 -6.35
N ALA A 73 13.82 -7.27 -5.41
CA ALA A 73 13.48 -5.87 -5.28
C ALA A 73 13.90 -5.08 -6.55
N ASN A 74 12.96 -4.28 -7.09
CA ASN A 74 13.17 -3.52 -8.33
C ASN A 74 13.34 -2.00 -8.11
N GLY A 75 13.43 -1.57 -6.85
CA GLY A 75 13.61 -0.18 -6.47
C GLY A 75 12.31 0.64 -6.43
N THR A 76 11.17 0.08 -6.79
CA THR A 76 9.86 0.73 -6.67
C THR A 76 9.24 0.46 -5.31
N ALA A 77 8.51 1.45 -4.78
CA ALA A 77 7.74 1.31 -3.55
C ALA A 77 6.31 1.81 -3.70
N VAL A 78 5.37 1.25 -2.92
CA VAL A 78 3.98 1.68 -2.86
C VAL A 78 3.49 1.72 -1.42
N ILE A 79 2.92 2.86 -1.01
CA ILE A 79 2.17 2.96 0.25
C ILE A 79 0.71 2.64 -0.04
N VAL A 80 0.17 1.69 0.71
CA VAL A 80 -1.17 1.13 0.52
C VAL A 80 -2.09 1.60 1.62
N ALA A 81 -3.14 2.35 1.27
CA ALA A 81 -4.16 2.87 2.18
C ALA A 81 -5.47 2.10 2.00
N ALA A 82 -5.85 1.31 2.99
CA ALA A 82 -7.11 0.56 2.99
C ALA A 82 -8.32 1.51 3.15
N GLY A 83 -9.47 1.10 2.61
CA GLY A 83 -10.75 1.78 2.83
C GLY A 83 -11.41 1.44 4.16
N GLY A 84 -12.72 1.70 4.26
CA GLY A 84 -13.53 1.47 5.47
C GLY A 84 -14.27 2.72 5.93
N GLY A 85 -14.51 3.68 5.02
CA GLY A 85 -15.33 4.88 5.26
C GLY A 85 -14.78 5.85 6.30
N HIS A 86 -13.48 5.78 6.62
CA HIS A 86 -12.82 6.48 7.73
C HIS A 86 -13.36 6.13 9.12
N ARG A 87 -14.11 5.01 9.23
CA ARG A 87 -14.66 4.47 10.49
C ARG A 87 -13.91 3.24 10.97
N GLU A 88 -13.29 2.55 10.04
CA GLU A 88 -12.44 1.38 10.24
C GLU A 88 -11.45 1.29 9.08
N LEU A 89 -10.46 0.43 9.19
CA LEU A 89 -9.62 0.03 8.06
C LEU A 89 -9.97 -1.41 7.67
N VAL A 90 -10.38 -1.63 6.43
CA VAL A 90 -10.52 -2.97 5.80
C VAL A 90 -9.12 -3.52 5.52
N PHE A 91 -8.34 -3.73 6.59
CA PHE A 91 -6.88 -3.76 6.52
C PHE A 91 -6.33 -4.99 5.81
N ASN A 92 -6.87 -6.18 6.07
CA ASN A 92 -6.36 -7.38 5.40
C ASN A 92 -6.70 -7.39 3.91
N PRO A 93 -7.97 -7.19 3.47
CA PRO A 93 -8.32 -7.26 2.06
C PRO A 93 -7.80 -6.09 1.20
N GLU A 94 -7.60 -4.90 1.79
CA GLU A 94 -7.25 -3.66 1.07
C GLU A 94 -5.90 -3.05 1.49
N GLY A 95 -5.23 -3.67 2.46
CA GLY A 95 -3.89 -3.29 2.91
C GLY A 95 -2.89 -4.42 2.71
N VAL A 96 -3.09 -5.55 3.41
CA VAL A 96 -2.16 -6.68 3.43
C VAL A 96 -2.14 -7.45 2.10
N GLU A 97 -3.30 -7.90 1.61
CA GLU A 97 -3.39 -8.68 0.36
C GLU A 97 -2.77 -7.93 -0.84
N PRO A 98 -3.09 -6.64 -1.08
CA PRO A 98 -2.44 -5.90 -2.17
C PRO A 98 -0.96 -5.60 -1.91
N ALA A 99 -0.54 -5.40 -0.66
CA ALA A 99 0.88 -5.23 -0.37
C ALA A 99 1.68 -6.51 -0.66
N GLN A 100 1.13 -7.68 -0.35
CA GLN A 100 1.71 -8.97 -0.72
C GLN A 100 1.75 -9.17 -2.24
N TYR A 101 0.69 -8.77 -2.94
CA TYR A 101 0.64 -8.81 -4.40
C TYR A 101 1.73 -7.94 -5.02
N LEU A 102 1.89 -6.70 -4.58
CA LEU A 102 2.96 -5.80 -5.04
C LEU A 102 4.35 -6.36 -4.74
N ALA A 103 4.54 -6.93 -3.54
CA ALA A 103 5.80 -7.58 -3.18
C ALA A 103 6.14 -8.76 -4.10
N SER A 104 5.14 -9.52 -4.57
CA SER A 104 5.32 -10.59 -5.54
C SER A 104 5.79 -10.09 -6.92
N LEU A 105 5.54 -8.82 -7.25
CA LEU A 105 6.00 -8.13 -8.45
C LEU A 105 7.39 -7.45 -8.29
N GLY A 106 8.06 -7.65 -7.15
CA GLY A 106 9.35 -7.00 -6.87
C GLY A 106 9.24 -5.58 -6.32
N ILE A 107 8.05 -5.12 -5.95
CA ILE A 107 7.77 -3.78 -5.42
C ILE A 107 7.71 -3.83 -3.90
N THR A 108 8.50 -3.03 -3.20
CA THR A 108 8.38 -2.91 -1.74
C THR A 108 7.07 -2.21 -1.39
N ALA A 109 6.23 -2.83 -0.55
CA ALA A 109 4.93 -2.29 -0.21
C ALA A 109 4.80 -2.02 1.30
N PHE A 110 4.04 -0.98 1.62
CA PHE A 110 3.84 -0.50 2.98
C PHE A 110 2.34 -0.34 3.26
N ALA A 111 1.74 -1.27 4.00
CA ALA A 111 0.34 -1.14 4.40
C ALA A 111 0.23 -0.12 5.55
N LEU A 112 -0.51 0.97 5.30
CA LEU A 112 -0.65 2.10 6.20
C LEU A 112 -1.85 1.91 7.13
N LYS A 113 -1.61 2.01 8.43
CA LYS A 113 -2.63 2.32 9.42
C LYS A 113 -2.63 3.82 9.68
N TYR A 114 -3.77 4.47 9.47
CA TYR A 114 -3.95 5.92 9.63
C TYR A 114 -5.12 6.24 10.57
N ARG A 115 -5.11 7.43 11.17
CA ARG A 115 -6.15 7.89 12.11
C ARG A 115 -7.50 8.05 11.42
N LEU A 116 -8.56 7.58 12.07
CA LEU A 116 -9.91 7.47 11.53
C LEU A 116 -10.80 8.62 12.06
N PHE A 117 -11.08 9.61 11.22
CA PHE A 117 -11.78 10.80 11.68
C PHE A 117 -13.33 10.65 11.77
N ARG A 118 -13.89 9.59 11.18
CA ARG A 118 -15.33 9.28 11.25
C ARG A 118 -15.66 8.10 12.18
N GLU A 119 -14.66 7.56 12.86
CA GLU A 119 -14.91 6.54 13.87
C GLU A 119 -15.76 7.15 15.02
N PRO A 120 -16.79 6.44 15.54
CA PRO A 120 -17.59 6.94 16.65
C PRO A 120 -16.72 7.32 17.86
N GLY A 121 -16.88 8.56 18.34
CA GLY A 121 -16.06 9.10 19.44
C GLY A 121 -14.67 9.59 19.05
N SER A 122 -14.31 9.52 17.78
CA SER A 122 -13.03 10.04 17.29
C SER A 122 -12.84 11.52 17.62
N LYS A 123 -11.60 11.89 17.96
CA LYS A 123 -11.16 13.28 18.14
C LYS A 123 -10.35 13.77 16.93
N TYR A 124 -10.15 12.92 15.94
CA TYR A 124 -9.39 13.24 14.75
C TYR A 124 -10.21 13.97 13.71
N THR A 125 -9.51 14.68 12.84
CA THR A 125 -10.06 15.40 11.69
C THR A 125 -9.50 14.80 10.39
N LEU A 126 -10.03 15.23 9.25
CA LEU A 126 -9.48 14.89 7.94
C LEU A 126 -8.01 15.33 7.83
N ASP A 127 -7.64 16.46 8.46
CA ASP A 127 -6.25 16.95 8.43
C ASP A 127 -5.28 15.99 9.13
N ASN A 128 -5.71 15.35 10.23
CA ASN A 128 -4.90 14.32 10.89
C ASN A 128 -4.69 13.10 9.98
N THR A 129 -5.73 12.65 9.27
CA THR A 129 -5.59 11.59 8.27
C THR A 129 -4.64 12.00 7.13
N ALA A 130 -4.75 13.24 6.64
CA ALA A 130 -3.87 13.77 5.60
C ALA A 130 -2.42 13.95 6.09
N GLU A 131 -2.22 14.27 7.37
CA GLU A 131 -0.91 14.31 8.00
C GLU A 131 -0.26 12.91 8.04
N ASP A 132 -1.02 11.88 8.38
CA ASP A 132 -0.54 10.50 8.45
C ASP A 132 -0.02 10.00 7.09
N ILE A 133 -0.78 10.20 6.00
CA ILE A 133 -0.32 9.78 4.67
C ILE A 133 0.87 10.62 4.18
N ARG A 134 0.91 11.93 4.46
CA ARG A 134 2.09 12.76 4.15
C ARG A 134 3.32 12.28 4.91
N ARG A 135 3.17 11.97 6.20
CA ARG A 135 4.25 11.45 7.03
C ARG A 135 4.72 10.09 6.52
N ALA A 136 3.81 9.19 6.14
CA ALA A 136 4.13 7.90 5.55
C ALA A 136 4.98 8.04 4.28
N MET A 137 4.57 8.91 3.35
CA MET A 137 5.31 9.19 2.11
C MET A 137 6.72 9.71 2.39
N ARG A 138 6.84 10.67 3.32
CA ARG A 138 8.13 11.25 3.73
C ARG A 138 9.02 10.21 4.41
N THR A 139 8.45 9.39 5.29
CA THR A 139 9.19 8.32 5.98
C THR A 139 9.80 7.34 5.00
N VAL A 140 9.01 6.83 4.05
CA VAL A 140 9.50 5.89 3.03
C VAL A 140 10.57 6.55 2.15
N ARG A 141 10.36 7.80 1.73
CA ARG A 141 11.34 8.51 0.88
C ARG A 141 12.63 8.85 1.63
N ALA A 142 12.55 9.30 2.87
CA ALA A 142 13.73 9.64 3.68
C ALA A 142 14.58 8.40 4.03
N ARG A 143 13.93 7.24 4.14
CA ARG A 143 14.54 5.97 4.51
C ARG A 143 14.67 5.00 3.33
N ALA A 144 14.54 5.47 2.11
CA ALA A 144 14.50 4.66 0.89
C ALA A 144 15.70 3.69 0.76
N ALA A 145 16.89 4.14 1.16
CA ALA A 145 18.10 3.32 1.13
C ALA A 145 18.02 2.05 1.99
N GLU A 146 17.26 2.06 3.08
CA GLU A 146 17.09 0.91 3.98
C GLU A 146 16.41 -0.29 3.30
N TRP A 147 15.63 -0.01 2.26
CA TRP A 147 14.86 -1.01 1.51
C TRP A 147 15.26 -1.08 0.04
N HIS A 148 16.43 -0.49 -0.33
CA HIS A 148 16.90 -0.44 -1.73
C HIS A 148 15.87 0.19 -2.69
N ILE A 149 15.15 1.24 -2.24
CA ILE A 149 14.15 1.97 -3.02
C ILE A 149 14.81 3.17 -3.71
N ASP A 150 14.46 3.42 -4.98
CA ASP A 150 14.71 4.70 -5.64
C ASP A 150 13.71 5.74 -5.09
N PRO A 151 14.15 6.83 -4.45
CA PRO A 151 13.26 7.84 -3.87
C PRO A 151 12.39 8.57 -4.91
N ARG A 152 12.60 8.35 -6.20
CA ARG A 152 11.81 8.88 -7.32
C ARG A 152 10.81 7.86 -7.88
N ARG A 153 10.65 6.70 -7.23
CA ARG A 153 9.77 5.61 -7.65
C ARG A 153 8.85 5.15 -6.51
N ILE A 154 8.27 6.13 -5.79
CA ILE A 154 7.39 5.87 -4.64
C ILE A 154 5.97 6.29 -4.99
N GLY A 155 5.08 5.32 -5.12
CA GLY A 155 3.66 5.53 -5.38
C GLY A 155 2.78 5.42 -4.14
N VAL A 156 1.52 5.79 -4.34
CA VAL A 156 0.45 5.58 -3.36
C VAL A 156 -0.68 4.78 -3.99
N MET A 157 -1.27 3.87 -3.23
CA MET A 157 -2.42 3.08 -3.65
C MET A 157 -3.50 3.18 -2.59
N GLY A 158 -4.78 3.32 -3.00
CA GLY A 158 -5.87 3.41 -2.05
C GLY A 158 -7.20 2.91 -2.58
N TRP A 159 -8.01 2.36 -1.68
CA TRP A 159 -9.35 1.83 -1.92
C TRP A 159 -10.42 2.70 -1.24
N SER A 160 -11.51 3.03 -1.91
CA SER A 160 -12.65 3.70 -1.29
C SER A 160 -12.19 4.94 -0.47
N ALA A 161 -12.43 4.97 0.83
CA ALA A 161 -11.89 6.00 1.74
C ALA A 161 -10.34 6.06 1.73
N GLY A 162 -9.65 4.94 1.55
CA GLY A 162 -8.20 4.92 1.36
C GLY A 162 -7.76 5.56 0.03
N GLY A 163 -8.62 5.47 -1.00
CA GLY A 163 -8.45 6.23 -2.25
C GLY A 163 -8.58 7.74 -2.04
N GLU A 164 -9.47 8.17 -1.13
CA GLU A 164 -9.53 9.56 -0.68
C GLU A 164 -8.24 9.99 0.03
N VAL A 165 -7.70 9.13 0.92
CA VAL A 165 -6.43 9.38 1.61
C VAL A 165 -5.28 9.50 0.61
N ALA A 166 -5.21 8.62 -0.39
CA ALA A 166 -4.23 8.70 -1.47
C ALA A 166 -4.36 10.00 -2.27
N ALA A 167 -5.58 10.42 -2.59
CA ALA A 167 -5.85 11.68 -3.29
C ALA A 167 -5.43 12.91 -2.47
N LEU A 168 -5.59 12.90 -1.14
CA LEU A 168 -5.16 14.00 -0.26
C LEU A 168 -3.66 14.29 -0.35
N VAL A 169 -2.83 13.31 -0.68
CA VAL A 169 -1.39 13.51 -0.85
C VAL A 169 -1.00 13.73 -2.30
N ALA A 170 -1.68 13.09 -3.25
CA ALA A 170 -1.32 13.13 -4.67
C ALA A 170 -1.52 14.52 -5.30
N TYR A 171 -2.51 15.26 -4.84
CA TYR A 171 -2.85 16.58 -5.38
C TYR A 171 -2.45 17.74 -4.47
N SER A 172 -1.78 17.47 -3.37
CA SER A 172 -1.28 18.51 -2.46
C SER A 172 0.14 18.93 -2.82
N PRO A 173 0.55 20.17 -2.48
CA PRO A 173 1.95 20.56 -2.52
C PRO A 173 2.78 19.58 -1.65
N GLY A 174 3.62 18.78 -2.26
CA GLY A 174 4.34 17.71 -1.56
C GLY A 174 5.69 18.12 -0.98
N GLY A 175 6.11 19.38 -1.14
CA GLY A 175 7.44 19.85 -0.73
C GLY A 175 7.76 19.54 0.74
N GLY A 176 8.99 19.13 1.02
CA GLY A 176 9.50 19.02 2.38
C GLY A 176 9.96 20.37 2.91
N ASP A 177 10.04 20.50 4.24
CA ASP A 177 10.68 21.64 4.90
C ASP A 177 12.18 21.37 5.06
N SER A 178 13.00 21.96 4.23
CA SER A 178 14.47 21.79 4.25
C SER A 178 15.12 22.20 5.58
N LYS A 179 14.41 22.99 6.40
CA LYS A 179 14.88 23.49 7.71
C LYS A 179 14.34 22.68 8.90
N ALA A 180 13.45 21.73 8.65
CA ALA A 180 12.89 20.90 9.72
C ALA A 180 13.99 20.19 10.51
N GLN A 181 13.84 20.13 11.83
CA GLN A 181 14.76 19.38 12.70
C GLN A 181 14.66 17.87 12.41
N ASP A 182 13.44 17.37 12.26
CA ASP A 182 13.20 15.98 11.86
C ASP A 182 13.60 15.77 10.39
N PRO A 183 14.58 14.90 10.09
CA PRO A 183 15.00 14.62 8.71
C PRO A 183 13.88 14.11 7.80
N VAL A 184 12.90 13.42 8.36
CA VAL A 184 11.75 12.91 7.62
C VAL A 184 10.91 14.05 7.03
N GLU A 185 10.73 15.15 7.76
CA GLU A 185 9.96 16.29 7.28
C GLU A 185 10.66 17.09 6.15
N ARG A 186 11.96 16.83 5.91
CA ARG A 186 12.70 17.41 4.78
C ARG A 186 12.38 16.73 3.45
N ALA A 187 11.88 15.50 3.49
CA ALA A 187 11.54 14.75 2.29
C ALA A 187 10.21 15.20 1.67
N SER A 188 10.06 15.05 0.35
CA SER A 188 8.80 15.31 -0.33
C SER A 188 7.75 14.25 0.01
N ALA A 189 6.53 14.69 0.28
CA ALA A 189 5.37 13.81 0.44
C ALA A 189 4.68 13.49 -0.90
N ARG A 190 5.07 14.12 -2.01
CA ARG A 190 4.41 13.92 -3.30
C ARG A 190 4.71 12.52 -3.85
N PRO A 191 3.69 11.72 -4.21
CA PRO A 191 3.90 10.45 -4.87
C PRO A 191 4.37 10.64 -6.32
N ASP A 192 5.14 9.69 -6.84
CA ASP A 192 5.62 9.68 -8.21
C ASP A 192 4.58 9.07 -9.17
N PHE A 193 3.65 8.27 -8.65
CA PHE A 193 2.48 7.72 -9.33
C PHE A 193 1.38 7.37 -8.31
N GLN A 194 0.14 7.15 -8.78
CA GLN A 194 -0.97 6.80 -7.90
C GLN A 194 -1.88 5.74 -8.50
N ILE A 195 -2.50 4.94 -7.64
CA ILE A 195 -3.41 3.85 -7.96
C ILE A 195 -4.66 4.04 -7.11
N LEU A 196 -5.79 4.33 -7.73
CA LEU A 196 -7.05 4.59 -7.04
C LEU A 196 -8.10 3.55 -7.44
N ILE A 197 -8.54 2.78 -6.46
CA ILE A 197 -9.52 1.71 -6.64
C ILE A 197 -10.83 2.15 -6.00
N TYR A 198 -11.87 2.35 -6.83
CA TYR A 198 -13.19 2.89 -6.45
C TYR A 198 -13.11 4.00 -5.39
N PRO A 199 -12.31 5.08 -5.63
CA PRO A 199 -12.11 6.12 -4.63
C PRO A 199 -13.38 6.88 -4.34
N GLY A 200 -13.58 7.30 -3.07
CA GLY A 200 -14.57 8.30 -2.73
C GLY A 200 -14.16 9.71 -3.19
N PRO A 201 -15.01 10.72 -2.96
CA PRO A 201 -14.82 12.06 -3.52
C PRO A 201 -13.84 12.96 -2.75
N LEU A 202 -13.48 12.65 -1.51
CA LEU A 202 -12.61 13.51 -0.72
C LEU A 202 -11.18 13.52 -1.31
N GLY A 203 -10.54 14.69 -1.27
CA GLY A 203 -9.20 14.88 -1.80
C GLY A 203 -9.14 15.01 -3.33
N ILE A 204 -10.24 14.74 -4.06
CA ILE A 204 -10.29 14.94 -5.51
C ILE A 204 -10.32 16.44 -5.81
N PRO A 205 -9.37 16.98 -6.59
CA PRO A 205 -9.29 18.41 -6.83
C PRO A 205 -10.37 18.90 -7.80
N ALA A 206 -10.74 20.17 -7.70
CA ALA A 206 -11.63 20.81 -8.68
C ALA A 206 -11.01 20.78 -10.10
N ARG A 207 -9.70 20.94 -10.18
CA ARG A 207 -8.91 20.82 -11.42
C ARG A 207 -7.66 19.99 -11.16
N VAL A 208 -7.39 19.04 -12.03
CA VAL A 208 -6.15 18.26 -12.00
C VAL A 208 -5.02 19.12 -12.58
N PRO A 209 -3.87 19.25 -11.89
CA PRO A 209 -2.72 19.93 -12.46
C PRO A 209 -2.10 19.10 -13.59
N ARG A 210 -1.49 19.78 -14.57
CA ARG A 210 -0.87 19.09 -15.73
C ARG A 210 0.24 18.10 -15.34
N ASP A 211 0.92 18.40 -14.26
CA ASP A 211 2.01 17.60 -13.70
C ASP A 211 1.52 16.63 -12.61
N ALA A 212 0.20 16.35 -12.53
CA ALA A 212 -0.33 15.38 -11.60
C ALA A 212 0.38 14.02 -11.76
N PRO A 213 0.59 13.28 -10.66
CA PRO A 213 1.16 11.94 -10.74
C PRO A 213 0.37 11.06 -11.71
N PRO A 214 1.02 10.27 -12.57
CA PRO A 214 0.34 9.29 -13.41
C PRO A 214 -0.63 8.45 -12.60
N LEU A 215 -1.84 8.23 -13.11
CA LEU A 215 -2.93 7.59 -12.39
C LEU A 215 -3.36 6.29 -13.08
N PHE A 216 -3.44 5.21 -12.28
CA PHE A 216 -4.27 4.04 -12.58
C PHE A 216 -5.59 4.16 -11.81
N LEU A 217 -6.72 4.23 -12.50
CA LEU A 217 -8.05 4.41 -11.93
C LEU A 217 -8.95 3.22 -12.25
N LEU A 218 -9.57 2.64 -11.24
CA LEU A 218 -10.40 1.45 -11.43
C LEU A 218 -11.65 1.48 -10.55
N GLY A 219 -12.78 1.02 -11.10
CA GLY A 219 -14.03 0.85 -10.37
C GLY A 219 -15.14 0.22 -11.22
N ALA A 220 -16.37 0.22 -10.71
CA ALA A 220 -17.54 -0.32 -11.38
C ALA A 220 -18.59 0.75 -11.63
N ALA A 221 -19.24 0.71 -12.81
CA ALA A 221 -20.29 1.67 -13.20
C ALA A 221 -21.58 1.48 -12.38
N ASP A 222 -21.80 0.28 -11.83
CA ASP A 222 -22.95 -0.03 -10.99
C ASP A 222 -22.71 0.27 -9.48
N ASP A 223 -21.59 0.89 -9.15
CA ASP A 223 -21.32 1.49 -7.84
C ASP A 223 -21.78 2.94 -7.86
N GLU A 224 -23.02 3.19 -7.45
CA GLU A 224 -23.65 4.52 -7.51
C GLU A 224 -22.91 5.59 -6.69
N TYR A 225 -22.14 5.17 -5.67
CA TYR A 225 -21.40 6.08 -4.81
C TYR A 225 -20.13 6.61 -5.49
N VAL A 226 -19.39 5.76 -6.19
CA VAL A 226 -18.07 6.12 -6.75
C VAL A 226 -18.06 6.31 -8.26
N ALA A 227 -19.02 5.76 -9.00
CA ALA A 227 -19.05 5.91 -10.46
C ALA A 227 -18.97 7.38 -10.92
N PRO A 228 -19.68 8.36 -10.30
CA PRO A 228 -19.52 9.77 -10.65
C PRO A 228 -18.09 10.28 -10.48
N VAL A 229 -17.36 9.81 -9.45
CA VAL A 229 -15.96 10.20 -9.19
C VAL A 229 -15.06 9.65 -10.29
N LEU A 230 -15.27 8.41 -10.72
CA LEU A 230 -14.47 7.77 -11.78
C LEU A 230 -14.57 8.55 -13.10
N PHE A 231 -15.79 8.90 -13.52
CA PHE A 231 -16.03 9.66 -14.75
C PHE A 231 -15.48 11.09 -14.67
N ASP A 232 -15.71 11.77 -13.55
CA ASP A 232 -15.24 13.15 -13.35
C ASP A 232 -13.71 13.22 -13.32
N LEU A 233 -13.05 12.32 -12.59
CA LEU A 233 -11.60 12.31 -12.50
C LEU A 233 -10.95 11.94 -13.83
N SER A 234 -11.52 10.98 -14.57
CA SER A 234 -11.05 10.63 -15.92
C SER A 234 -11.13 11.83 -16.87
N ARG A 235 -12.26 12.56 -16.85
CA ARG A 235 -12.44 13.79 -17.63
C ARG A 235 -11.42 14.87 -17.24
N LYS A 236 -11.23 15.12 -15.95
CA LYS A 236 -10.28 16.13 -15.44
C LYS A 236 -8.83 15.84 -15.82
N TYR A 237 -8.42 14.57 -15.79
CA TYR A 237 -7.09 14.16 -16.26
C TYR A 237 -6.90 14.37 -17.75
N HIS A 238 -7.92 14.02 -18.54
CA HIS A 238 -7.91 14.26 -19.98
C HIS A 238 -7.81 15.76 -20.30
N GLU A 239 -8.62 16.60 -19.66
CA GLU A 239 -8.60 18.05 -19.83
C GLU A 239 -7.26 18.69 -19.42
N ALA A 240 -6.59 18.13 -18.41
CA ALA A 240 -5.28 18.59 -17.97
C ALA A 240 -4.14 18.13 -18.89
N GLY A 241 -4.37 17.14 -19.76
CA GLY A 241 -3.31 16.45 -20.51
C GLY A 241 -2.36 15.67 -19.60
N ALA A 242 -2.84 15.24 -18.44
CA ALA A 242 -2.10 14.42 -17.49
C ALA A 242 -2.29 12.93 -17.82
N SER A 243 -1.34 12.09 -17.38
CA SER A 243 -1.35 10.66 -17.71
C SER A 243 -2.33 9.89 -16.85
N ILE A 244 -3.25 9.17 -17.47
CA ILE A 244 -4.24 8.32 -16.81
C ILE A 244 -4.51 7.05 -17.61
N GLU A 245 -4.70 5.94 -16.90
CA GLU A 245 -5.35 4.74 -17.40
C GLU A 245 -6.58 4.46 -16.54
N THR A 246 -7.74 4.22 -17.16
CA THR A 246 -9.01 4.04 -16.45
C THR A 246 -9.69 2.75 -16.87
N HIS A 247 -10.07 1.93 -15.88
CA HIS A 247 -10.87 0.72 -16.06
C HIS A 247 -12.20 0.86 -15.32
N ILE A 248 -13.31 0.93 -16.05
CA ILE A 248 -14.67 0.99 -15.49
C ILE A 248 -15.42 -0.27 -15.92
N TYR A 249 -15.63 -1.17 -14.98
CA TYR A 249 -16.38 -2.40 -15.22
C TYR A 249 -17.88 -2.13 -15.17
N ALA A 250 -18.65 -2.78 -16.04
CA ALA A 250 -20.11 -2.61 -16.08
C ALA A 250 -20.77 -3.01 -14.76
N GLN A 251 -20.23 -4.02 -14.10
CA GLN A 251 -20.75 -4.60 -12.86
C GLN A 251 -19.60 -4.91 -11.90
N GLY A 252 -19.85 -4.82 -10.60
CA GLY A 252 -18.85 -5.09 -9.55
C GLY A 252 -19.31 -4.63 -8.20
N LYS A 253 -20.16 -3.60 -8.15
CA LYS A 253 -20.56 -2.89 -6.94
C LYS A 253 -19.33 -2.33 -6.20
N HIS A 254 -19.52 -1.87 -4.97
CA HIS A 254 -18.45 -1.42 -4.11
C HIS A 254 -17.76 -2.60 -3.40
N GLY A 255 -16.46 -2.46 -3.09
CA GLY A 255 -15.78 -3.39 -2.17
C GLY A 255 -15.39 -4.74 -2.78
N PHE A 256 -15.09 -4.82 -4.08
CA PHE A 256 -14.63 -6.07 -4.69
C PHE A 256 -13.15 -6.41 -4.38
N ASN A 257 -12.44 -5.55 -3.64
CA ASN A 257 -11.06 -5.74 -3.15
C ASN A 257 -10.12 -6.23 -4.27
N MET A 258 -9.30 -7.26 -4.04
CA MET A 258 -8.43 -7.87 -5.06
C MET A 258 -9.18 -8.74 -6.08
N GLY A 259 -10.52 -8.73 -6.06
CA GLY A 259 -11.37 -9.40 -7.04
C GLY A 259 -11.59 -10.90 -6.82
N GLN A 260 -10.83 -11.55 -5.96
CA GLN A 260 -10.83 -13.02 -5.79
C GLN A 260 -12.20 -13.59 -5.38
N ARG A 261 -13.01 -12.80 -4.67
CA ARG A 261 -14.35 -13.20 -4.19
C ARG A 261 -15.48 -12.79 -5.14
N SER A 262 -15.15 -12.11 -6.24
CA SER A 262 -16.14 -11.70 -7.24
C SER A 262 -16.57 -12.88 -8.12
N LYS A 263 -17.84 -12.90 -8.52
CA LYS A 263 -18.34 -13.83 -9.54
C LYS A 263 -17.99 -13.41 -10.98
N TYR A 264 -17.53 -12.18 -11.18
CA TYR A 264 -17.24 -11.62 -12.50
C TYR A 264 -15.76 -11.82 -12.87
N VAL A 265 -15.52 -12.51 -13.98
CA VAL A 265 -14.16 -12.84 -14.46
C VAL A 265 -13.31 -11.58 -14.68
N SER A 266 -13.89 -10.50 -15.22
CA SER A 266 -13.20 -9.24 -15.42
C SER A 266 -12.71 -8.63 -14.09
N ILE A 267 -13.56 -8.69 -13.06
CA ILE A 267 -13.19 -8.24 -11.71
C ILE A 267 -12.12 -9.17 -11.09
N GLN A 268 -12.22 -10.49 -11.26
CA GLN A 268 -11.19 -11.41 -10.77
C GLN A 268 -9.81 -11.13 -11.38
N ARG A 269 -9.77 -10.59 -12.59
CA ARG A 269 -8.55 -10.35 -13.37
C ARG A 269 -8.04 -8.91 -13.34
N TRP A 270 -8.68 -8.00 -12.60
CA TRP A 270 -8.25 -6.62 -12.57
C TRP A 270 -6.79 -6.44 -12.09
N PRO A 271 -6.25 -7.25 -11.15
CA PRO A 271 -4.86 -7.08 -10.73
C PRO A 271 -3.87 -7.24 -11.89
N HIS A 272 -4.19 -8.03 -12.92
CA HIS A 272 -3.35 -8.14 -14.13
C HIS A 272 -3.31 -6.83 -14.92
N ARG A 273 -4.41 -6.04 -14.96
CA ARG A 273 -4.41 -4.71 -15.59
C ARG A 273 -3.46 -3.75 -14.87
N LEU A 274 -3.43 -3.83 -13.54
CA LEU A 274 -2.47 -3.06 -12.76
C LEU A 274 -1.03 -3.49 -13.05
N THR A 275 -0.78 -4.80 -13.15
CA THR A 275 0.58 -5.30 -13.49
C THR A 275 1.02 -4.77 -14.85
N GLU A 276 0.20 -4.88 -15.89
CA GLU A 276 0.48 -4.38 -17.23
C GLU A 276 0.79 -2.86 -17.20
N TRP A 277 -0.01 -2.08 -16.48
CA TRP A 277 0.23 -0.64 -16.32
C TRP A 277 1.55 -0.31 -15.61
N LEU A 278 1.91 -1.09 -14.58
CA LEU A 278 3.20 -0.96 -13.88
C LEU A 278 4.39 -1.34 -14.77
N GLU A 279 4.23 -2.37 -15.61
CA GLU A 279 5.23 -2.81 -16.59
C GLU A 279 5.46 -1.77 -17.69
N ASP A 280 4.39 -1.21 -18.27
CA ASP A 280 4.45 -0.18 -19.29
C ASP A 280 5.15 1.10 -18.80
N ARG A 281 5.15 1.32 -17.48
CA ARG A 281 5.84 2.43 -16.81
C ARG A 281 7.22 2.05 -16.27
N GLU A 282 7.70 0.86 -16.59
CA GLU A 282 8.99 0.33 -16.13
C GLU A 282 9.11 0.21 -14.59
N LEU A 283 7.98 0.26 -13.86
CA LEU A 283 7.96 0.21 -12.40
C LEU A 283 8.19 -1.20 -11.82
N THR A 284 8.18 -2.23 -12.65
CA THR A 284 8.49 -3.62 -12.29
C THR A 284 9.91 -4.05 -12.67
N ARG A 285 10.67 -3.19 -13.37
CA ARG A 285 12.04 -3.49 -13.79
C ARG A 285 13.05 -3.01 -12.75
N ALA A 286 14.05 -3.84 -12.46
CA ALA A 286 15.23 -3.42 -11.70
C ALA A 286 16.08 -2.44 -12.54
N HIS A 287 16.65 -1.43 -11.89
CA HIS A 287 17.58 -0.48 -12.49
C HIS A 287 18.99 -0.73 -11.98
#